data_c16092d47bc025bbbf2f1298b99584ee
#
_entry.id   c16092d47bc025bbbf2f1298b99584ee
#
_cell.length_a   1.000
_cell.length_b   1.000
_cell.length_c   1.000
_cell.angle_alpha   90.00
_cell.angle_beta   90.00
_cell.angle_gamma   90.00
#
_symmetry.space_group_name_H-M   'P 1'
#
loop_
_entity.id
_entity.type
_entity.pdbx_description
1 polymer ?
#
loop_
_entity_poly.entity_id
_entity_poly.type
_entity_poly.pdbx_seq_one_letter_code
_entity_poly.pdbx_strand_id
1 'polypeptide(L)'
;TAGVRQPQRPVVLVGLGLITTAVLGAATQSTHMLDWSGSASDIVTSAIPFLIFSGLPLLGIFVVIAISLLSLKSGSPKVSGAFAFASLGAFMILVGAAGNFVAHIQQANLAGTAFNEGVTVYFVFGGLLVGLGALAHWAPKLWGRVLDEKALLGLSALGLLGTIASSFPLFIAGFANQPADVVNGFDYDGPIALWNGLAGIGNILILVTVIGFVALLLAAIRNGAQASDDPWNGHSLEWAIPSPAPLNNFDALAHVNSSEPVLDAKPSGKEVTV
;
A
#
# COMPACT_ATOMS: atom_id res chain seq x y z
N THR A 1 -0.65 0.73 -16.24
CA THR A 1 -1.51 0.28 -15.24
C THR A 1 -2.68 -0.46 -15.88
N ALA A 2 -3.19 -1.50 -15.50
CA ALA A 2 -4.29 -2.42 -15.80
C ALA A 2 -5.24 -2.12 -17.01
N GLY A 3 -4.79 -1.46 -18.10
CA GLY A 3 -5.62 -1.20 -19.30
C GLY A 3 -6.84 -0.29 -19.07
N VAL A 4 -6.80 0.55 -18.04
CA VAL A 4 -7.90 1.42 -17.64
C VAL A 4 -7.55 2.87 -17.96
N ARG A 5 -8.41 3.59 -18.70
CA ARG A 5 -8.28 5.04 -18.88
C ARG A 5 -8.34 5.74 -17.53
N GLN A 6 -7.34 6.58 -17.24
CA GLN A 6 -7.38 7.40 -16.05
C GLN A 6 -8.35 8.58 -16.27
N PRO A 7 -9.40 8.72 -15.45
CA PRO A 7 -10.25 9.90 -15.52
C PRO A 7 -9.44 11.14 -15.09
N GLN A 8 -9.44 12.18 -15.90
CA GLN A 8 -8.62 13.40 -15.68
C GLN A 8 -9.02 14.19 -14.42
N ARG A 9 -10.27 14.11 -13.99
CA ARG A 9 -10.80 14.92 -12.87
C ARG A 9 -10.40 14.47 -11.45
N PRO A 10 -10.14 13.21 -11.15
CA PRO A 10 -9.79 12.81 -9.78
C PRO A 10 -8.33 13.02 -9.40
N VAL A 11 -7.45 13.42 -10.32
CA VAL A 11 -6.02 13.63 -10.01
C VAL A 11 -5.81 14.64 -8.87
N VAL A 12 -6.59 15.73 -8.87
CA VAL A 12 -6.54 16.76 -7.81
C VAL A 12 -7.00 16.17 -6.47
N LEU A 13 -8.07 15.39 -6.46
CA LEU A 13 -8.56 14.74 -5.24
C LEU A 13 -7.59 13.69 -4.70
N VAL A 14 -6.97 12.91 -5.59
CA VAL A 14 -5.90 11.97 -5.20
C VAL A 14 -4.70 12.72 -4.63
N GLY A 15 -4.28 13.80 -5.28
CA GLY A 15 -3.21 14.66 -4.79
C GLY A 15 -3.50 15.26 -3.42
N LEU A 16 -4.70 15.78 -3.22
CA LEU A 16 -5.14 16.29 -1.91
C LEU A 16 -5.19 15.19 -0.86
N GLY A 17 -5.69 13.99 -1.21
CA GLY A 17 -5.70 12.83 -0.32
C GLY A 17 -4.29 12.41 0.10
N LEU A 18 -3.34 12.36 -0.83
CA LEU A 18 -1.93 12.06 -0.54
C LEU A 18 -1.28 13.13 0.34
N ILE A 19 -1.52 14.42 0.05
CA ILE A 19 -0.97 15.53 0.84
C ILE A 19 -1.53 15.49 2.27
N THR A 20 -2.84 15.34 2.44
CA THR A 20 -3.46 15.26 3.77
C THR A 20 -2.94 14.05 4.54
N THR A 21 -2.78 12.91 3.89
CA THR A 21 -2.21 11.70 4.52
C THR A 21 -0.75 11.91 4.91
N ALA A 22 0.08 12.50 4.05
CA ALA A 22 1.49 12.69 4.30
C ALA A 22 1.74 13.76 5.38
N VAL A 23 1.13 14.93 5.24
CA VAL A 23 1.39 16.08 6.13
C VAL A 23 0.72 15.89 7.49
N LEU A 24 -0.57 15.55 7.50
CA LEU A 24 -1.30 15.36 8.75
C LEU A 24 -0.96 14.02 9.40
N GLY A 25 -0.68 12.97 8.62
CA GLY A 25 -0.22 11.69 9.12
C GLY A 25 1.11 11.77 9.84
N ALA A 26 2.05 12.59 9.37
CA ALA A 26 3.30 12.85 10.08
C ALA A 26 3.09 13.59 11.41
N ALA A 27 2.05 14.40 11.52
CA ALA A 27 1.69 15.13 12.73
C ALA A 27 0.91 14.28 13.76
N THR A 28 0.44 13.08 13.39
CA THR A 28 -0.32 12.18 14.29
C THR A 28 0.51 11.52 15.39
N GLN A 29 1.81 11.74 15.41
CA GLN A 29 2.65 11.43 16.57
C GLN A 29 2.26 12.25 17.82
N SER A 30 1.36 13.21 17.68
CA SER A 30 0.84 14.00 18.77
C SER A 30 -0.44 13.36 19.36
N THR A 31 -0.54 13.41 20.66
CA THR A 31 -1.53 12.79 21.52
C THR A 31 -2.92 13.46 21.47
N HIS A 32 -3.46 13.75 20.29
CA HIS A 32 -4.81 14.32 20.16
C HIS A 32 -5.87 13.22 20.21
N MET A 33 -6.24 12.85 21.43
CA MET A 33 -7.27 11.83 21.66
C MET A 33 -8.66 12.46 21.72
N LEU A 34 -9.64 11.75 21.16
CA LEU A 34 -11.05 12.09 21.34
C LEU A 34 -11.51 11.61 22.71
N ASP A 35 -12.02 12.52 23.52
CA ASP A 35 -12.68 12.22 24.78
C ASP A 35 -14.13 12.71 24.74
N TRP A 36 -15.08 11.79 24.89
CA TRP A 36 -16.50 12.12 24.96
C TRP A 36 -17.12 11.96 26.36
N SER A 37 -16.29 11.75 27.39
CA SER A 37 -16.76 11.60 28.78
C SER A 37 -17.00 12.92 29.51
N GLY A 38 -16.50 14.03 28.94
CA GLY A 38 -16.56 15.36 29.55
C GLY A 38 -17.84 16.16 29.22
N SER A 39 -17.80 17.46 29.53
CA SER A 39 -18.84 18.41 29.12
C SER A 39 -18.87 18.59 27.61
N ALA A 40 -19.95 19.19 27.06
CA ALA A 40 -20.05 19.44 25.61
C ALA A 40 -18.89 20.32 25.08
N SER A 41 -18.36 21.25 25.87
CA SER A 41 -17.19 22.05 25.50
C SER A 41 -15.92 21.20 25.44
N ASP A 42 -15.72 20.27 26.36
CA ASP A 42 -14.54 19.38 26.39
C ASP A 42 -14.55 18.43 25.21
N ILE A 43 -15.73 17.87 24.87
CA ILE A 43 -15.92 17.02 23.69
C ILE A 43 -15.55 17.79 22.42
N VAL A 44 -16.05 19.02 22.24
CA VAL A 44 -15.73 19.81 21.04
C VAL A 44 -14.24 20.14 20.98
N THR A 45 -13.63 20.48 22.11
CA THR A 45 -12.21 20.84 22.19
C THR A 45 -11.31 19.65 21.85
N SER A 46 -11.65 18.43 22.25
CA SER A 46 -10.90 17.22 21.88
C SER A 46 -11.21 16.73 20.46
N ALA A 47 -12.47 16.87 19.99
CA ALA A 47 -12.90 16.38 18.70
C ALA A 47 -12.25 17.12 17.52
N ILE A 48 -12.06 18.43 17.61
CA ILE A 48 -11.49 19.21 16.50
C ILE A 48 -10.07 18.74 16.16
N PRO A 49 -9.08 18.72 17.07
CA PRO A 49 -7.75 18.24 16.75
C PRO A 49 -7.76 16.73 16.39
N PHE A 50 -8.57 15.91 17.05
CA PHE A 50 -8.72 14.50 16.68
C PHE A 50 -9.17 14.33 15.22
N LEU A 51 -10.18 15.06 14.76
CA LEU A 51 -10.66 14.99 13.39
C LEU A 51 -9.60 15.49 12.38
N ILE A 52 -8.82 16.51 12.75
CA ILE A 52 -7.75 17.04 11.90
C ILE A 52 -6.62 16.02 11.77
N PHE A 53 -6.12 15.48 12.89
CA PHE A 53 -4.90 14.66 12.88
C PHE A 53 -5.13 13.16 12.74
N SER A 54 -6.33 12.65 13.01
CA SER A 54 -6.67 11.23 12.82
C SER A 54 -7.73 11.01 11.74
N GLY A 55 -8.74 11.88 11.68
CA GLY A 55 -9.86 11.75 10.73
C GLY A 55 -9.48 12.12 9.29
N LEU A 56 -8.85 13.26 9.06
CA LEU A 56 -8.47 13.69 7.70
C LEU A 56 -7.44 12.75 7.04
N PRO A 57 -6.40 12.24 7.71
CA PRO A 57 -5.52 11.23 7.12
C PRO A 57 -6.26 9.94 6.71
N LEU A 58 -7.15 9.45 7.57
CA LEU A 58 -7.98 8.28 7.24
C LEU A 58 -8.86 8.54 6.03
N LEU A 59 -9.54 9.70 5.99
CA LEU A 59 -10.34 10.12 4.84
C LEU A 59 -9.49 10.24 3.58
N GLY A 60 -8.27 10.80 3.68
CA GLY A 60 -7.34 10.93 2.57
C GLY A 60 -6.99 9.56 1.95
N ILE A 61 -6.63 8.58 2.77
CA ILE A 61 -6.35 7.21 2.33
C ILE A 61 -7.59 6.59 1.69
N PHE A 62 -8.76 6.74 2.32
CA PHE A 62 -10.01 6.22 1.79
C PHE A 62 -10.35 6.81 0.41
N VAL A 63 -10.19 8.13 0.24
CA VAL A 63 -10.43 8.81 -1.05
C VAL A 63 -9.49 8.27 -2.13
N VAL A 64 -8.19 8.10 -1.84
CA VAL A 64 -7.22 7.55 -2.81
C VAL A 64 -7.62 6.14 -3.24
N ILE A 65 -7.97 5.27 -2.29
CA ILE A 65 -8.40 3.90 -2.59
C ILE A 65 -9.72 3.88 -3.35
N ALA A 66 -10.72 4.66 -2.92
CA ALA A 66 -12.02 4.74 -3.59
C ALA A 66 -11.91 5.20 -5.05
N ILE A 67 -11.10 6.24 -5.33
CA ILE A 67 -10.87 6.72 -6.70
C ILE A 67 -10.14 5.66 -7.52
N SER A 68 -9.17 4.94 -6.93
CA SER A 68 -8.47 3.84 -7.59
C SER A 68 -9.45 2.73 -7.98
N LEU A 69 -10.35 2.33 -7.07
CA LEU A 69 -11.39 1.33 -7.34
C LEU A 69 -12.40 1.79 -8.40
N LEU A 70 -12.82 3.07 -8.36
CA LEU A 70 -13.69 3.63 -9.39
C LEU A 70 -13.02 3.66 -10.76
N SER A 71 -11.71 3.95 -10.80
CA SER A 71 -10.94 3.88 -12.04
C SER A 71 -10.86 2.46 -12.59
N LEU A 72 -10.72 1.45 -11.74
CA LEU A 72 -10.74 0.04 -12.15
C LEU A 72 -12.10 -0.38 -12.72
N LYS A 73 -13.20 0.15 -12.17
CA LYS A 73 -14.56 -0.12 -12.66
C LYS A 73 -14.80 0.40 -14.08
N SER A 74 -14.08 1.44 -14.52
CA SER A 74 -14.24 2.04 -15.85
C SER A 74 -13.54 1.27 -16.98
N GLY A 75 -12.83 0.17 -16.68
CA GLY A 75 -12.09 -0.63 -17.65
C GLY A 75 -12.16 -2.12 -17.38
N SER A 76 -11.27 -2.87 -18.00
CA SER A 76 -11.13 -4.32 -17.82
C SER A 76 -9.80 -4.63 -17.13
N PRO A 77 -9.71 -4.49 -15.79
CA PRO A 77 -8.46 -4.67 -15.09
C PRO A 77 -7.98 -6.13 -15.17
N LYS A 78 -6.71 -6.31 -15.52
CA LYS A 78 -6.03 -7.60 -15.41
C LYS A 78 -5.35 -7.67 -14.05
N VAL A 79 -5.59 -8.75 -13.30
CA VAL A 79 -4.92 -9.00 -12.03
C VAL A 79 -3.52 -9.53 -12.33
N SER A 80 -2.54 -8.63 -12.32
CA SER A 80 -1.12 -8.98 -12.37
C SER A 80 -0.54 -9.12 -10.96
N GLY A 81 0.59 -9.81 -10.82
CA GLY A 81 1.29 -9.92 -9.54
C GLY A 81 1.69 -8.56 -8.96
N ALA A 82 2.14 -7.63 -9.81
CA ALA A 82 2.43 -6.26 -9.41
C ALA A 82 1.18 -5.54 -8.86
N PHE A 83 0.04 -5.69 -9.55
CA PHE A 83 -1.24 -5.13 -9.10
C PHE A 83 -1.72 -5.77 -7.79
N ALA A 84 -1.57 -7.10 -7.64
CA ALA A 84 -1.92 -7.80 -6.42
C ALA A 84 -1.12 -7.28 -5.21
N PHE A 85 0.21 -7.18 -5.32
CA PHE A 85 1.05 -6.59 -4.29
C PHE A 85 0.59 -5.17 -3.90
N ALA A 86 0.39 -4.29 -4.89
CA ALA A 86 0.02 -2.90 -4.65
C ALA A 86 -1.37 -2.77 -3.99
N SER A 87 -2.37 -3.51 -4.48
CA SER A 87 -3.74 -3.44 -3.96
C SER A 87 -3.87 -4.05 -2.56
N LEU A 88 -3.21 -5.19 -2.31
CA LEU A 88 -3.20 -5.82 -0.99
C LEU A 88 -2.46 -4.95 0.03
N GLY A 89 -1.31 -4.36 -0.35
CA GLY A 89 -0.59 -3.42 0.50
C GLY A 89 -1.38 -2.16 0.81
N ALA A 90 -2.05 -1.57 -0.18
CA ALA A 90 -2.93 -0.41 0.02
C ALA A 90 -4.10 -0.74 0.96
N PHE A 91 -4.68 -1.92 0.85
CA PHE A 91 -5.71 -2.39 1.78
C PHE A 91 -5.17 -2.53 3.21
N MET A 92 -3.96 -3.06 3.39
CA MET A 92 -3.33 -3.14 4.71
C MET A 92 -3.08 -1.74 5.32
N ILE A 93 -2.64 -0.78 4.52
CA ILE A 93 -2.48 0.62 4.96
C ILE A 93 -3.83 1.20 5.42
N LEU A 94 -4.93 0.92 4.70
CA LEU A 94 -6.27 1.36 5.11
C LEU A 94 -6.68 0.75 6.46
N VAL A 95 -6.41 -0.54 6.67
CA VAL A 95 -6.68 -1.22 7.95
C VAL A 95 -5.84 -0.60 9.07
N GLY A 96 -4.56 -0.31 8.82
CA GLY A 96 -3.68 0.41 9.75
C GLY A 96 -4.22 1.80 10.10
N ALA A 97 -4.67 2.56 9.09
CA ALA A 97 -5.25 3.89 9.31
C ALA A 97 -6.56 3.84 10.13
N ALA A 98 -7.41 2.86 9.87
CA ALA A 98 -8.62 2.65 10.67
C ALA A 98 -8.27 2.26 12.12
N GLY A 99 -7.27 1.39 12.31
CA GLY A 99 -6.74 1.04 13.63
C GLY A 99 -6.18 2.25 14.35
N ASN A 100 -5.37 3.08 13.67
CA ASN A 100 -4.84 4.32 14.24
C ASN A 100 -5.95 5.28 14.69
N PHE A 101 -7.01 5.42 13.89
CA PHE A 101 -8.17 6.23 14.25
C PHE A 101 -8.83 5.73 15.54
N VAL A 102 -9.04 4.42 15.67
CA VAL A 102 -9.63 3.80 16.87
C VAL A 102 -8.71 3.93 18.09
N ALA A 103 -7.39 3.78 17.91
CA ALA A 103 -6.42 3.91 19.00
C ALA A 103 -6.40 5.31 19.63
N HIS A 104 -6.82 6.34 18.89
CA HIS A 104 -6.89 7.72 19.39
C HIS A 104 -8.27 8.07 20.02
N ILE A 105 -9.14 7.10 20.22
CA ILE A 105 -10.35 7.26 21.03
C ILE A 105 -10.01 6.92 22.48
N GLN A 106 -10.13 7.89 23.40
CA GLN A 106 -9.70 7.71 24.79
C GLN A 106 -10.42 6.56 25.48
N GLN A 107 -11.72 6.41 25.24
CA GLN A 107 -12.53 5.35 25.82
C GLN A 107 -12.21 3.95 25.29
N ALA A 108 -11.50 3.84 24.16
CA ALA A 108 -11.02 2.56 23.68
C ALA A 108 -9.87 2.00 24.53
N ASN A 109 -9.17 2.88 25.28
CA ASN A 109 -8.06 2.53 26.17
C ASN A 109 -6.95 1.72 25.49
N LEU A 110 -6.66 2.05 24.22
CA LEU A 110 -5.69 1.32 23.39
C LEU A 110 -4.34 2.05 23.26
N ALA A 111 -4.28 3.32 23.67
CA ALA A 111 -3.05 4.08 23.61
C ALA A 111 -1.97 3.47 24.51
N GLY A 112 -0.75 3.31 23.98
CA GLY A 112 0.36 2.70 24.71
C GLY A 112 0.27 1.19 24.87
N THR A 113 -0.65 0.52 24.19
CA THR A 113 -0.76 -0.94 24.19
C THR A 113 -0.18 -1.54 22.89
N ALA A 114 -0.03 -2.86 22.84
CA ALA A 114 0.38 -3.62 21.67
C ALA A 114 -0.52 -3.37 20.43
N PHE A 115 -1.70 -2.81 20.61
CA PHE A 115 -2.55 -2.36 19.51
C PHE A 115 -1.83 -1.34 18.60
N ASN A 116 -1.09 -0.39 19.18
CA ASN A 116 -0.33 0.60 18.41
C ASN A 116 0.83 -0.04 17.63
N GLU A 117 1.46 -1.09 18.18
CA GLU A 117 2.45 -1.87 17.44
C GLU A 117 1.80 -2.53 16.21
N GLY A 118 0.63 -3.15 16.38
CA GLY A 118 -0.15 -3.73 15.29
C GLY A 118 -0.51 -2.70 14.21
N VAL A 119 -0.88 -1.47 14.58
CA VAL A 119 -1.10 -0.35 13.64
C VAL A 119 0.16 -0.06 12.85
N THR A 120 1.31 0.07 13.51
CA THR A 120 2.60 0.33 12.88
C THR A 120 2.98 -0.77 11.89
N VAL A 121 2.78 -2.03 12.28
CA VAL A 121 3.03 -3.20 11.43
C VAL A 121 2.19 -3.15 10.15
N TYR A 122 0.91 -2.80 10.23
CA TYR A 122 0.06 -2.65 9.03
C TYR A 122 0.56 -1.55 8.10
N PHE A 123 1.02 -0.41 8.62
CA PHE A 123 1.58 0.65 7.79
C PHE A 123 2.90 0.24 7.14
N VAL A 124 3.83 -0.32 7.92
CA VAL A 124 5.17 -0.68 7.44
C VAL A 124 5.09 -1.80 6.41
N PHE A 125 4.41 -2.89 6.73
CA PHE A 125 4.33 -4.02 5.83
C PHE A 125 3.38 -3.78 4.65
N GLY A 126 2.29 -3.03 4.85
CA GLY A 126 1.46 -2.55 3.75
C GLY A 126 2.25 -1.69 2.77
N GLY A 127 3.04 -0.73 3.26
CA GLY A 127 3.93 0.09 2.46
C GLY A 127 5.01 -0.73 1.73
N LEU A 128 5.58 -1.73 2.40
CA LEU A 128 6.52 -2.67 1.80
C LEU A 128 5.89 -3.42 0.63
N LEU A 129 4.68 -3.97 0.79
CA LEU A 129 3.99 -4.68 -0.29
C LEU A 129 3.71 -3.75 -1.48
N VAL A 130 3.27 -2.51 -1.24
CA VAL A 130 3.10 -1.51 -2.31
C VAL A 130 4.42 -1.27 -3.03
N GLY A 131 5.53 -1.12 -2.30
CA GLY A 131 6.87 -0.93 -2.86
C GLY A 131 7.32 -2.10 -3.73
N LEU A 132 7.11 -3.34 -3.27
CA LEU A 132 7.42 -4.54 -4.06
C LEU A 132 6.56 -4.62 -5.34
N GLY A 133 5.27 -4.24 -5.25
CA GLY A 133 4.39 -4.12 -6.41
C GLY A 133 4.88 -3.07 -7.41
N ALA A 134 5.34 -1.93 -6.94
CA ALA A 134 5.92 -0.88 -7.78
C ALA A 134 7.20 -1.38 -8.49
N LEU A 135 8.11 -2.03 -7.76
CA LEU A 135 9.32 -2.63 -8.34
C LEU A 135 8.98 -3.68 -9.41
N ALA A 136 8.01 -4.56 -9.15
CA ALA A 136 7.57 -5.55 -10.13
C ALA A 136 6.97 -4.90 -11.38
N HIS A 137 6.19 -3.82 -11.22
CA HIS A 137 5.62 -3.07 -12.35
C HIS A 137 6.68 -2.39 -13.21
N TRP A 138 7.71 -1.83 -12.59
CA TRP A 138 8.77 -1.10 -13.28
C TRP A 138 9.95 -1.99 -13.73
N ALA A 139 10.01 -3.26 -13.34
CA ALA A 139 11.07 -4.19 -13.69
C ALA A 139 11.38 -4.23 -15.19
N PRO A 140 10.40 -4.23 -16.12
CA PRO A 140 10.66 -4.16 -17.56
C PRO A 140 11.47 -2.95 -17.97
N LYS A 141 11.15 -1.77 -17.46
CA LYS A 141 11.86 -0.51 -17.78
C LYS A 141 13.21 -0.40 -17.10
N LEU A 142 13.35 -0.95 -15.89
CA LEU A 142 14.60 -0.87 -15.13
C LEU A 142 15.63 -1.89 -15.60
N TRP A 143 15.20 -3.12 -15.89
CA TRP A 143 16.12 -4.23 -16.19
C TRP A 143 15.83 -4.94 -17.53
N GLY A 144 14.80 -4.53 -18.25
CA GLY A 144 14.42 -5.16 -19.52
C GLY A 144 13.94 -6.61 -19.37
N ARG A 145 13.45 -6.98 -18.20
CA ARG A 145 13.05 -8.34 -17.85
C ARG A 145 11.65 -8.38 -17.24
N VAL A 146 10.93 -9.47 -17.51
CA VAL A 146 9.61 -9.74 -16.94
C VAL A 146 9.78 -10.73 -15.78
N LEU A 147 9.12 -10.47 -14.66
CA LEU A 147 9.07 -11.39 -13.53
C LEU A 147 7.97 -12.43 -13.75
N ASP A 148 8.14 -13.63 -13.18
CA ASP A 148 7.13 -14.68 -13.24
C ASP A 148 5.86 -14.28 -12.47
N GLU A 149 4.75 -14.20 -13.19
CA GLU A 149 3.46 -13.75 -12.65
C GLU A 149 2.90 -14.68 -11.57
N LYS A 150 3.09 -16.00 -11.72
CA LYS A 150 2.59 -16.97 -10.74
C LYS A 150 3.35 -16.84 -9.42
N ALA A 151 4.66 -16.67 -9.51
CA ALA A 151 5.50 -16.46 -8.34
C ALA A 151 5.14 -15.14 -7.64
N LEU A 152 4.93 -14.04 -8.41
CA LEU A 152 4.50 -12.75 -7.86
C LEU A 152 3.15 -12.85 -7.14
N LEU A 153 2.16 -13.51 -7.74
CA LEU A 153 0.86 -13.72 -7.10
C LEU A 153 0.98 -14.54 -5.82
N GLY A 154 1.78 -15.62 -5.83
CA GLY A 154 2.04 -16.44 -4.64
C GLY A 154 2.71 -15.62 -3.53
N LEU A 155 3.74 -14.84 -3.86
CA LEU A 155 4.43 -13.99 -2.90
C LEU A 155 3.55 -12.83 -2.37
N SER A 156 2.67 -12.26 -3.20
CA SER A 156 1.74 -11.22 -2.73
C SER A 156 0.73 -11.78 -1.72
N ALA A 157 0.22 -12.99 -1.96
CA ALA A 157 -0.66 -13.66 -1.01
C ALA A 157 0.08 -14.04 0.30
N LEU A 158 1.33 -14.51 0.20
CA LEU A 158 2.16 -14.79 1.37
C LEU A 158 2.44 -13.52 2.19
N GLY A 159 2.74 -12.42 1.51
CA GLY A 159 2.94 -11.11 2.14
C GLY A 159 1.69 -10.59 2.86
N LEU A 160 0.51 -10.76 2.25
CA LEU A 160 -0.77 -10.45 2.89
C LEU A 160 -0.96 -11.26 4.18
N LEU A 161 -0.80 -12.60 4.08
CA LEU A 161 -0.95 -13.49 5.23
C LEU A 161 0.06 -13.15 6.33
N GLY A 162 1.31 -12.86 5.95
CA GLY A 162 2.35 -12.42 6.88
C GLY A 162 1.98 -11.12 7.59
N THR A 163 1.47 -10.12 6.85
CA THR A 163 1.05 -8.85 7.43
C THR A 163 -0.12 -9.03 8.41
N ILE A 164 -1.13 -9.81 8.04
CA ILE A 164 -2.27 -10.08 8.92
C ILE A 164 -1.80 -10.85 10.17
N ALA A 165 -0.98 -11.89 10.00
CA ALA A 165 -0.49 -12.68 11.12
C ALA A 165 0.45 -11.89 12.05
N SER A 166 1.20 -10.92 11.51
CA SER A 166 2.05 -10.04 12.33
C SER A 166 1.25 -9.00 13.13
N SER A 167 0.18 -8.45 12.56
CA SER A 167 -0.51 -7.29 13.11
C SER A 167 -1.78 -7.65 13.88
N PHE A 168 -2.66 -8.48 13.32
CA PHE A 168 -3.97 -8.74 13.90
C PHE A 168 -3.90 -9.36 15.32
N PRO A 169 -2.96 -10.30 15.62
CA PRO A 169 -2.78 -10.78 16.98
C PRO A 169 -2.38 -9.69 17.98
N LEU A 170 -1.61 -8.67 17.55
CA LEU A 170 -1.24 -7.53 18.38
C LEU A 170 -2.44 -6.64 18.67
N PHE A 171 -3.40 -6.52 17.74
CA PHE A 171 -4.67 -5.85 18.03
C PHE A 171 -5.41 -6.55 19.18
N ILE A 172 -5.50 -7.89 19.13
CA ILE A 172 -6.15 -8.67 20.18
C ILE A 172 -5.40 -8.53 21.52
N ALA A 173 -4.07 -8.61 21.48
CA ALA A 173 -3.23 -8.44 22.66
C ALA A 173 -3.38 -7.03 23.28
N GLY A 174 -3.52 -6.00 22.44
CA GLY A 174 -3.80 -4.64 22.89
C GLY A 174 -5.14 -4.49 23.59
N PHE A 175 -6.20 -5.13 23.09
CA PHE A 175 -7.51 -5.19 23.78
C PHE A 175 -7.43 -5.98 25.10
N ALA A 176 -6.47 -6.88 25.24
CA ALA A 176 -6.15 -7.57 26.48
C ALA A 176 -5.21 -6.76 27.40
N ASN A 177 -5.03 -5.45 27.13
CA ASN A 177 -4.17 -4.53 27.86
C ASN A 177 -2.67 -4.90 27.88
N GLN A 178 -2.18 -5.65 26.90
CA GLN A 178 -0.74 -5.82 26.76
C GLN A 178 -0.11 -4.45 26.45
N PRO A 179 0.84 -3.99 27.29
CA PRO A 179 1.51 -2.71 27.04
C PRO A 179 2.43 -2.81 25.81
N ALA A 180 2.59 -1.67 25.09
CA ALA A 180 3.57 -1.56 24.01
C ALA A 180 4.99 -1.48 24.58
N ASP A 181 5.98 -1.95 23.80
CA ASP A 181 7.42 -1.79 24.03
C ASP A 181 7.92 -2.28 25.43
N VAL A 182 7.16 -3.12 26.12
CA VAL A 182 7.55 -3.66 27.43
C VAL A 182 8.18 -5.03 27.27
N VAL A 183 9.46 -5.13 27.61
CA VAL A 183 10.23 -6.40 27.56
C VAL A 183 10.21 -7.12 28.91
N ASN A 184 10.17 -6.37 30.02
CA ASN A 184 10.21 -6.91 31.39
C ASN A 184 9.07 -6.35 32.23
N GLY A 185 8.61 -7.13 33.21
CA GLY A 185 7.59 -6.69 34.16
C GLY A 185 6.14 -6.89 33.69
N PHE A 186 5.94 -7.58 32.58
CA PHE A 186 4.64 -8.01 32.10
C PHE A 186 4.61 -9.54 31.95
N ASP A 187 3.50 -10.16 32.35
CA ASP A 187 3.31 -11.60 32.23
C ASP A 187 2.80 -11.96 30.84
N TYR A 188 3.67 -12.57 30.02
CA TYR A 188 3.37 -13.01 28.66
C TYR A 188 2.81 -14.44 28.60
N ASP A 189 2.20 -14.94 29.67
CA ASP A 189 1.65 -16.29 29.71
C ASP A 189 0.27 -16.41 29.03
N GLY A 190 -0.14 -17.66 28.82
CA GLY A 190 -1.47 -18.01 28.33
C GLY A 190 -1.80 -17.44 26.94
N PRO A 191 -2.98 -16.80 26.76
CA PRO A 191 -3.40 -16.30 25.46
C PRO A 191 -2.48 -15.21 24.88
N ILE A 192 -1.80 -14.44 25.71
CA ILE A 192 -0.88 -13.37 25.29
C ILE A 192 0.35 -13.96 24.62
N ALA A 193 0.92 -15.04 25.17
CA ALA A 193 2.03 -15.75 24.54
C ALA A 193 1.63 -16.29 23.16
N LEU A 194 0.42 -16.78 22.99
CA LEU A 194 -0.10 -17.23 21.70
C LEU A 194 -0.14 -16.08 20.69
N TRP A 195 -0.68 -14.91 21.07
CA TRP A 195 -0.78 -13.78 20.15
C TRP A 195 0.59 -13.24 19.73
N ASN A 196 1.52 -13.11 20.65
CA ASN A 196 2.89 -12.71 20.35
C ASN A 196 3.62 -13.77 19.48
N GLY A 197 3.39 -15.06 19.74
CA GLY A 197 3.91 -16.15 18.92
C GLY A 197 3.40 -16.10 17.47
N LEU A 198 2.10 -15.86 17.28
CA LEU A 198 1.50 -15.70 15.95
C LEU A 198 2.06 -14.45 15.23
N ALA A 199 2.23 -13.33 15.93
CA ALA A 199 2.87 -12.15 15.38
C ALA A 199 4.32 -12.44 14.92
N GLY A 200 5.07 -13.20 15.70
CA GLY A 200 6.41 -13.69 15.33
C GLY A 200 6.40 -14.54 14.05
N ILE A 201 5.45 -15.46 13.91
CA ILE A 201 5.27 -16.25 12.67
C ILE A 201 4.97 -15.33 11.49
N GLY A 202 4.09 -14.34 11.65
CA GLY A 202 3.79 -13.36 10.63
C GLY A 202 5.04 -12.61 10.13
N ASN A 203 5.90 -12.18 11.05
CA ASN A 203 7.18 -11.53 10.71
C ASN A 203 8.09 -12.45 9.87
N ILE A 204 8.13 -13.75 10.19
CA ILE A 204 8.88 -14.74 9.38
C ILE A 204 8.28 -14.85 7.98
N LEU A 205 6.96 -14.88 7.82
CA LEU A 205 6.30 -14.92 6.51
C LEU A 205 6.61 -13.68 5.66
N ILE A 206 6.66 -12.50 6.27
CA ILE A 206 7.08 -11.27 5.58
C ILE A 206 8.55 -11.37 5.15
N LEU A 207 9.44 -11.83 6.02
CA LEU A 207 10.84 -12.03 5.68
C LEU A 207 10.99 -12.99 4.49
N VAL A 208 10.27 -14.12 4.50
CA VAL A 208 10.25 -15.09 3.38
C VAL A 208 9.72 -14.42 2.10
N THR A 209 8.69 -13.58 2.20
CA THR A 209 8.14 -12.82 1.05
C THR A 209 9.21 -11.91 0.45
N VAL A 210 9.94 -11.15 1.28
CA VAL A 210 10.99 -10.24 0.80
C VAL A 210 12.15 -11.01 0.17
N ILE A 211 12.64 -12.04 0.84
CA ILE A 211 13.73 -12.88 0.30
C ILE A 211 13.30 -13.55 -1.00
N GLY A 212 12.07 -14.09 -1.05
CA GLY A 212 11.51 -14.71 -2.25
C GLY A 212 11.38 -13.71 -3.41
N PHE A 213 10.93 -12.48 -3.13
CA PHE A 213 10.86 -11.44 -4.14
C PHE A 213 12.25 -11.04 -4.68
N VAL A 214 13.22 -10.85 -3.80
CA VAL A 214 14.60 -10.54 -4.21
C VAL A 214 15.20 -11.68 -5.03
N ALA A 215 15.00 -12.92 -4.62
CA ALA A 215 15.48 -14.10 -5.37
C ALA A 215 14.81 -14.18 -6.76
N LEU A 216 13.49 -13.94 -6.84
CA LEU A 216 12.74 -13.87 -8.10
C LEU A 216 13.27 -12.76 -9.02
N LEU A 217 13.52 -11.57 -8.48
CA LEU A 217 14.06 -10.44 -9.22
C LEU A 217 15.46 -10.75 -9.77
N LEU A 218 16.35 -11.28 -8.93
CA LEU A 218 17.72 -11.64 -9.36
C LEU A 218 17.72 -12.75 -10.41
N ALA A 219 16.83 -13.74 -10.27
CA ALA A 219 16.66 -14.79 -11.27
C ALA A 219 16.16 -14.21 -12.60
N ALA A 220 15.20 -13.29 -12.56
CA ALA A 220 14.68 -12.63 -13.75
C ALA A 220 15.75 -11.77 -14.43
N ILE A 221 16.55 -11.01 -13.69
CA ILE A 221 17.65 -10.21 -14.25
C ILE A 221 18.67 -11.10 -14.97
N ARG A 222 18.99 -12.26 -14.43
CA ARG A 222 19.97 -13.18 -15.03
C ARG A 222 19.42 -13.94 -16.24
N ASN A 223 18.25 -14.55 -16.10
CA ASN A 223 17.74 -15.55 -17.05
C ASN A 223 16.28 -15.36 -17.42
N GLY A 224 15.62 -14.26 -16.96
CA GLY A 224 14.21 -14.01 -17.25
C GLY A 224 13.91 -13.71 -18.70
N ALA A 225 12.65 -13.81 -19.08
CA ALA A 225 12.19 -13.43 -20.40
C ALA A 225 12.45 -11.93 -20.65
N GLN A 226 12.85 -11.59 -21.87
CA GLN A 226 12.97 -10.19 -22.26
C GLN A 226 11.59 -9.52 -22.26
N ALA A 227 11.53 -8.32 -21.73
CA ALA A 227 10.33 -7.51 -21.77
C ALA A 227 10.15 -6.91 -23.18
N SER A 228 8.91 -6.79 -23.63
CA SER A 228 8.57 -5.92 -24.75
C SER A 228 8.71 -4.45 -24.34
N ASP A 229 8.74 -3.54 -25.32
CA ASP A 229 8.83 -2.11 -25.06
C ASP A 229 7.58 -1.59 -24.32
N ASP A 230 6.43 -2.19 -24.56
CA ASP A 230 5.17 -1.85 -23.86
C ASP A 230 4.51 -3.12 -23.28
N PRO A 231 5.03 -3.68 -22.17
CA PRO A 231 4.53 -4.93 -21.62
C PRO A 231 3.14 -4.80 -20.98
N TRP A 232 2.72 -3.58 -20.67
CA TRP A 232 1.47 -3.31 -19.98
C TRP A 232 0.39 -2.70 -20.89
N ASN A 233 0.68 -2.53 -22.18
CA ASN A 233 -0.17 -1.79 -23.13
C ASN A 233 -0.54 -0.41 -22.57
N GLY A 234 0.49 0.33 -22.14
CA GLY A 234 0.34 1.63 -21.47
C GLY A 234 -0.06 2.73 -22.43
N HIS A 235 -0.52 3.87 -21.90
CA HIS A 235 -1.01 4.99 -22.67
C HIS A 235 -0.11 6.23 -22.55
N SER A 236 0.82 6.23 -21.59
CA SER A 236 1.72 7.34 -21.27
C SER A 236 3.10 7.14 -21.92
N LEU A 237 3.88 8.23 -22.02
CA LEU A 237 5.13 8.30 -22.80
C LEU A 237 6.20 7.32 -22.34
N GLU A 238 6.25 6.96 -21.07
CA GLU A 238 7.22 6.00 -20.53
C GLU A 238 7.11 4.62 -21.19
N TRP A 239 5.96 4.30 -21.78
CA TRP A 239 5.74 3.03 -22.50
C TRP A 239 6.07 3.12 -24.00
N ALA A 240 6.40 4.34 -24.51
CA ALA A 240 6.85 4.53 -25.89
C ALA A 240 8.35 4.28 -26.09
N ILE A 241 9.13 4.16 -25.00
CA ILE A 241 10.58 3.95 -25.06
C ILE A 241 10.94 2.46 -24.94
N PRO A 242 12.15 2.06 -25.40
CA PRO A 242 12.64 0.69 -25.26
C PRO A 242 12.70 0.18 -23.82
N SER A 243 12.74 -1.14 -23.67
CA SER A 243 12.94 -1.82 -22.38
C SER A 243 14.25 -2.65 -22.43
N PRO A 244 15.28 -2.34 -21.60
CA PRO A 244 15.32 -1.30 -20.56
C PRO A 244 15.34 0.12 -21.14
N ALA A 245 14.93 1.10 -20.32
CA ALA A 245 14.94 2.51 -20.72
C ALA A 245 16.38 2.99 -20.99
N PRO A 246 16.64 3.75 -22.10
CA PRO A 246 17.94 4.30 -22.39
C PRO A 246 18.30 5.43 -21.39
N LEU A 247 19.60 5.73 -21.26
CA LEU A 247 20.09 6.74 -20.31
C LEU A 247 19.46 8.14 -20.54
N ASN A 248 19.18 8.50 -21.79
CA ASN A 248 18.60 9.79 -22.16
C ASN A 248 17.06 9.77 -22.22
N ASN A 249 16.41 8.67 -21.89
CA ASN A 249 14.98 8.41 -21.97
C ASN A 249 14.41 8.52 -23.40
N PHE A 250 14.58 9.66 -24.08
CA PHE A 250 14.02 9.92 -25.41
C PHE A 250 15.11 10.47 -26.34
N ASP A 251 15.33 9.81 -27.48
CA ASP A 251 16.19 10.32 -28.55
C ASP A 251 15.48 11.43 -29.35
N ALA A 252 14.14 11.37 -29.40
CA ALA A 252 13.29 12.40 -29.98
C ALA A 252 12.02 12.53 -29.15
N LEU A 253 11.59 13.77 -28.91
CA LEU A 253 10.33 14.03 -28.22
C LEU A 253 9.16 13.68 -29.14
N ALA A 254 8.29 12.79 -28.69
CA ALA A 254 7.03 12.50 -29.35
C ALA A 254 6.11 13.75 -29.33
N HIS A 255 5.32 13.92 -30.38
CA HIS A 255 4.33 15.00 -30.40
C HIS A 255 3.20 14.64 -29.43
N VAL A 256 3.06 15.43 -28.36
CA VAL A 256 2.09 15.20 -27.29
C VAL A 256 0.87 16.11 -27.51
N ASN A 257 -0.25 15.50 -27.91
CA ASN A 257 -1.51 16.22 -28.14
C ASN A 257 -2.55 15.98 -27.03
N SER A 258 -2.33 14.96 -26.19
CA SER A 258 -3.25 14.57 -25.11
C SER A 258 -2.51 14.04 -23.88
N SER A 259 -3.26 13.72 -22.84
CA SER A 259 -2.74 13.03 -21.65
C SER A 259 -2.41 11.54 -21.87
N GLU A 260 -2.80 10.98 -23.02
CA GLU A 260 -2.61 9.58 -23.41
C GLU A 260 -1.93 9.47 -24.79
N PRO A 261 -0.72 10.02 -24.97
CA PRO A 261 -0.10 10.19 -26.29
C PRO A 261 0.22 8.87 -26.98
N VAL A 262 0.50 7.81 -26.22
CA VAL A 262 0.76 6.48 -26.79
C VAL A 262 -0.52 5.83 -27.31
N LEU A 263 -1.64 6.09 -26.63
CA LEU A 263 -2.96 5.63 -27.09
C LEU A 263 -3.34 6.32 -28.41
N ASP A 264 -3.08 7.64 -28.51
CA ASP A 264 -3.37 8.41 -29.74
C ASP A 264 -2.52 7.95 -30.93
N ALA A 265 -1.30 7.49 -30.67
CA ALA A 265 -0.39 6.96 -31.70
C ALA A 265 -0.71 5.52 -32.12
N LYS A 266 -1.49 4.76 -31.32
CA LYS A 266 -1.90 3.39 -31.65
C LYS A 266 -2.97 3.41 -32.75
N PRO A 267 -2.85 2.62 -33.84
CA PRO A 267 -3.86 2.56 -34.88
C PRO A 267 -5.22 2.18 -34.28
N SER A 268 -6.24 2.99 -34.54
CA SER A 268 -7.61 2.75 -34.09
C SER A 268 -8.08 1.37 -34.58
N GLY A 269 -8.23 0.40 -33.67
CA GLY A 269 -8.92 -0.85 -33.94
C GLY A 269 -8.12 -2.15 -33.93
N LYS A 270 -6.90 -2.21 -33.41
CA LYS A 270 -6.23 -3.49 -33.14
C LYS A 270 -5.90 -3.62 -31.65
N GLU A 271 -6.75 -4.34 -30.92
CA GLU A 271 -6.28 -5.06 -29.74
C GLU A 271 -5.15 -5.99 -30.21
N VAL A 272 -3.93 -5.67 -29.83
CA VAL A 272 -2.83 -6.63 -29.92
C VAL A 272 -3.06 -7.63 -28.79
N THR A 273 -3.76 -8.73 -29.12
CA THR A 273 -3.78 -9.92 -28.26
C THR A 273 -2.35 -10.44 -28.15
N VAL A 274 -1.79 -10.37 -26.95
CA VAL A 274 -0.59 -11.09 -26.52
C VAL A 274 -1.02 -12.38 -25.82
#